data_2805ed419d816058ceaef132d58570a8
#
_entry.id   2805ed419d816058ceaef132d58570a8
#
_cell.length_a   1.000
_cell.length_b   1.000
_cell.length_c   1.000
_cell.angle_alpha   90.00
_cell.angle_beta   90.00
_cell.angle_gamma   90.00
#
_symmetry.space_group_name_H-M   'P 1'
#
loop_
_entity.id
_entity.type
_entity.pdbx_description
1 polymer ?
#
loop_
_entity_poly.entity_id
_entity_poly.type
_entity_poly.pdbx_seq_one_letter_code
_entity_poly.pdbx_strand_id
1 'polypeptide(L)'
;MGKLLFRIARLKMLGVFVGMAFAYVPFLIPIKKISQNANAVAFFHPAPSYTNHILIIPRKVAQTVFHLSPEEFIAVIKMAKEIRGSNDALLINGGRRQDVMQAHFHLFAASSNFEDRKEEKDFFESFNISKLKSKEAFSILIRFGENGLQTAYFI
;
A
#
# COMPACT_ATOMS: atom_id res chain seq x y z
N MET A 1 6.48 -14.40 15.53
CA MET A 1 7.46 -14.28 14.41
C MET A 1 7.15 -13.05 13.52
N GLY A 2 5.93 -12.82 13.03
CA GLY A 2 5.59 -11.68 12.17
C GLY A 2 5.91 -10.29 12.74
N LYS A 3 5.65 -10.07 14.06
CA LYS A 3 5.97 -8.78 14.72
C LYS A 3 7.48 -8.48 14.74
N LEU A 4 8.32 -9.49 14.89
CA LEU A 4 9.78 -9.32 14.89
C LEU A 4 10.30 -8.96 13.50
N LEU A 5 9.84 -9.66 12.46
CA LEU A 5 10.16 -9.35 11.06
C LEU A 5 9.75 -7.92 10.70
N PHE A 6 8.59 -7.46 11.19
CA PHE A 6 8.11 -6.11 10.94
C PHE A 6 8.97 -5.04 11.64
N ARG A 7 9.47 -5.32 12.86
CA ARG A 7 10.41 -4.43 13.56
C ARG A 7 11.76 -4.33 12.82
N ILE A 8 12.24 -5.45 12.29
CA ILE A 8 13.47 -5.52 11.49
C ILE A 8 13.29 -4.75 10.16
N ALA A 9 12.12 -4.89 9.51
CA ALA A 9 11.81 -4.20 8.27
C ALA A 9 11.82 -2.67 8.39
N ARG A 10 11.56 -2.11 9.57
CA ARG A 10 11.63 -0.67 9.85
C ARG A 10 13.06 -0.12 9.91
N LEU A 11 14.07 -0.95 10.05
CA LEU A 11 15.46 -0.51 9.94
C LEU A 11 15.74 -0.19 8.47
N LYS A 12 16.03 1.08 8.15
CA LYS A 12 16.15 1.61 6.78
C LYS A 12 17.00 0.75 5.85
N MET A 13 18.11 0.19 6.37
CA MET A 13 18.98 -0.68 5.58
C MET A 13 18.37 -2.06 5.28
N LEU A 14 17.50 -2.58 6.16
CA LEU A 14 16.90 -3.91 6.02
C LEU A 14 15.58 -3.88 5.24
N GLY A 15 14.95 -2.73 5.07
CA GLY A 15 13.72 -2.57 4.30
C GLY A 15 13.87 -3.04 2.85
N VAL A 16 15.02 -2.80 2.23
CA VAL A 16 15.32 -3.27 0.87
C VAL A 16 15.39 -4.80 0.80
N PHE A 17 16.03 -5.44 1.80
CA PHE A 17 16.08 -6.90 1.88
C PHE A 17 14.71 -7.52 2.10
N VAL A 18 13.87 -6.87 2.89
CA VAL A 18 12.47 -7.28 3.06
C VAL A 18 11.71 -7.16 1.74
N GLY A 19 11.90 -6.07 1.00
CA GLY A 19 11.34 -5.90 -0.34
C GLY A 19 11.79 -7.00 -1.31
N MET A 20 13.08 -7.33 -1.32
CA MET A 20 13.61 -8.44 -2.12
C MET A 20 13.00 -9.78 -1.71
N ALA A 21 12.86 -10.05 -0.40
CA ALA A 21 12.24 -11.28 0.07
C ALA A 21 10.78 -11.41 -0.41
N PHE A 22 9.99 -10.33 -0.36
CA PHE A 22 8.63 -10.32 -0.90
C PHE A 22 8.58 -10.46 -2.43
N ALA A 23 9.55 -9.88 -3.15
CA ALA A 23 9.59 -9.95 -4.60
C ALA A 23 9.97 -11.36 -5.10
N TYR A 24 11.04 -11.95 -4.54
CA TYR A 24 11.65 -13.15 -5.10
C TYR A 24 11.29 -14.44 -4.37
N VAL A 25 11.12 -14.39 -3.06
CA VAL A 25 10.88 -15.59 -2.23
C VAL A 25 9.68 -15.43 -1.27
N PRO A 26 8.52 -14.94 -1.74
CA PRO A 26 7.36 -14.68 -0.89
C PRO A 26 6.86 -15.95 -0.19
N PHE A 27 7.14 -17.13 -0.73
CA PHE A 27 6.73 -18.43 -0.17
C PHE A 27 7.54 -18.80 1.08
N LEU A 28 8.75 -18.26 1.27
CA LEU A 28 9.57 -18.48 2.46
C LEU A 28 9.18 -17.57 3.63
N ILE A 29 8.36 -16.54 3.39
CA ILE A 29 7.94 -15.63 4.43
C ILE A 29 6.81 -16.29 5.23
N PRO A 30 6.98 -16.53 6.55
CA PRO A 30 6.02 -17.25 7.38
C PRO A 30 4.84 -16.34 7.78
N ILE A 31 4.15 -15.79 6.79
CA ILE A 31 2.98 -14.95 6.94
C ILE A 31 1.83 -15.59 6.18
N LYS A 32 0.66 -15.69 6.83
CA LYS A 32 -0.56 -16.17 6.18
C LYS A 32 -0.98 -15.18 5.10
N LYS A 33 -0.81 -15.58 3.84
CA LYS A 33 -1.22 -14.79 2.68
C LYS A 33 -2.73 -14.87 2.49
N ILE A 34 -3.33 -13.75 2.10
CA ILE A 34 -4.75 -13.64 1.69
C ILE A 34 -4.85 -13.89 0.20
N SER A 35 -3.97 -13.25 -0.58
CA SER A 35 -3.91 -13.37 -2.03
C SER A 35 -2.48 -13.13 -2.52
N GLN A 36 -2.15 -13.72 -3.68
CA GLN A 36 -0.92 -13.41 -4.40
C GLN A 36 -1.09 -13.66 -5.89
N ASN A 37 -0.44 -12.84 -6.70
CA ASN A 37 -0.34 -13.00 -8.15
C ASN A 37 1.05 -12.61 -8.64
N ALA A 38 1.24 -12.44 -9.95
CA ALA A 38 2.53 -12.03 -10.54
C ALA A 38 2.98 -10.63 -10.08
N ASN A 39 2.06 -9.75 -9.69
CA ASN A 39 2.34 -8.33 -9.46
C ASN A 39 2.43 -7.96 -7.97
N ALA A 40 1.69 -8.66 -7.09
CA ALA A 40 1.62 -8.30 -5.68
C ALA A 40 1.31 -9.50 -4.77
N VAL A 41 1.53 -9.32 -3.47
CA VAL A 41 1.14 -10.22 -2.40
C VAL A 41 0.40 -9.45 -1.31
N ALA A 42 -0.69 -10.03 -0.79
CA ALA A 42 -1.51 -9.47 0.26
C ALA A 42 -1.57 -10.38 1.48
N PHE A 43 -1.50 -9.80 2.67
CA PHE A 43 -1.57 -10.52 3.95
C PHE A 43 -2.10 -9.61 5.07
N PHE A 44 -2.60 -10.20 6.16
CA PHE A 44 -3.02 -9.42 7.33
C PHE A 44 -1.82 -8.71 7.97
N HIS A 45 -2.00 -7.44 8.31
CA HIS A 45 -0.96 -6.64 8.95
C HIS A 45 -0.58 -7.27 10.30
N PRO A 46 0.71 -7.58 10.57
CA PRO A 46 1.13 -8.28 11.79
C PRO A 46 0.99 -7.45 13.07
N ALA A 47 0.85 -6.12 12.93
CA ALA A 47 0.60 -5.18 14.01
C ALA A 47 -0.44 -4.14 13.55
N PRO A 48 -1.73 -4.54 13.46
CA PRO A 48 -2.76 -3.71 12.84
C PRO A 48 -2.98 -2.41 13.61
N SER A 49 -3.05 -1.29 12.88
CA SER A 49 -3.45 0.04 13.38
C SER A 49 -4.88 0.39 12.99
N TYR A 50 -5.49 -0.39 12.11
CA TYR A 50 -6.84 -0.20 11.57
C TYR A 50 -7.64 -1.49 11.66
N THR A 51 -8.96 -1.38 11.56
CA THR A 51 -9.86 -2.55 11.49
C THR A 51 -9.65 -3.28 10.17
N ASN A 52 -9.56 -4.61 10.22
CA ASN A 52 -9.31 -5.48 9.05
C ASN A 52 -8.08 -5.10 8.22
N HIS A 53 -7.02 -4.65 8.88
CA HIS A 53 -5.83 -4.10 8.24
C HIS A 53 -5.06 -5.15 7.43
N ILE A 54 -5.04 -4.97 6.13
CA ILE A 54 -4.34 -5.80 5.15
C ILE A 54 -3.18 -4.97 4.57
N LEU A 55 -2.01 -5.59 4.44
CA LEU A 55 -0.91 -5.04 3.67
C LEU A 55 -0.88 -5.68 2.28
N ILE A 56 -0.69 -4.84 1.25
CA ILE A 56 -0.44 -5.28 -0.11
C ILE A 56 0.94 -4.76 -0.51
N ILE A 57 1.83 -5.67 -0.89
CA ILE A 57 3.21 -5.36 -1.28
C ILE A 57 3.40 -5.74 -2.75
N PRO A 58 3.83 -4.81 -3.61
CA PRO A 58 4.25 -5.13 -4.98
C PRO A 58 5.38 -6.14 -4.96
N ARG A 59 5.38 -7.08 -5.90
CA ARG A 59 6.48 -8.04 -6.08
C ARG A 59 7.73 -7.41 -6.71
N LYS A 60 7.59 -6.25 -7.31
CA LYS A 60 8.73 -5.44 -7.72
C LYS A 60 9.42 -4.86 -6.49
N VAL A 61 10.75 -4.91 -6.47
CA VAL A 61 11.55 -4.17 -5.49
C VAL A 61 11.45 -2.68 -5.83
N ALA A 62 10.66 -1.96 -5.05
CA ALA A 62 10.39 -0.54 -5.23
C ALA A 62 10.46 0.14 -3.86
N GLN A 63 11.45 0.99 -3.64
CA GLN A 63 11.62 1.68 -2.36
C GLN A 63 10.41 2.56 -2.01
N THR A 64 9.84 3.20 -3.02
CA THR A 64 8.65 4.03 -2.88
C THR A 64 7.66 3.75 -4.00
N VAL A 65 6.43 4.23 -3.86
CA VAL A 65 5.40 4.13 -4.89
C VAL A 65 5.82 4.77 -6.22
N PHE A 66 6.74 5.74 -6.21
CA PHE A 66 7.26 6.41 -7.41
C PHE A 66 8.15 5.55 -8.30
N HIS A 67 8.60 4.39 -7.80
CA HIS A 67 9.37 3.42 -8.58
C HIS A 67 8.48 2.36 -9.25
N LEU A 68 7.17 2.41 -9.04
CA LEU A 68 6.21 1.57 -9.74
C LEU A 68 5.85 2.21 -11.08
N SER A 69 5.68 1.38 -12.11
CA SER A 69 5.04 1.83 -13.35
C SER A 69 3.53 2.03 -13.14
N PRO A 70 2.83 2.77 -14.01
CA PRO A 70 1.38 2.90 -13.95
C PRO A 70 0.67 1.54 -13.93
N GLU A 71 1.13 0.59 -14.73
CA GLU A 71 0.56 -0.77 -14.83
C GLU A 71 0.73 -1.55 -13.53
N GLU A 72 1.91 -1.46 -12.89
CA GLU A 72 2.20 -2.09 -11.61
C GLU A 72 1.35 -1.49 -10.50
N PHE A 73 1.19 -0.18 -10.49
CA PHE A 73 0.33 0.51 -9.54
C PHE A 73 -1.14 0.09 -9.72
N ILE A 74 -1.66 0.10 -10.95
CA ILE A 74 -3.02 -0.35 -11.27
C ILE A 74 -3.23 -1.82 -10.88
N ALA A 75 -2.24 -2.68 -11.07
CA ALA A 75 -2.33 -4.08 -10.67
C ALA A 75 -2.52 -4.24 -9.16
N VAL A 76 -1.85 -3.41 -8.34
CA VAL A 76 -2.07 -3.39 -6.88
C VAL A 76 -3.48 -2.93 -6.53
N ILE A 77 -3.97 -1.86 -7.19
CA ILE A 77 -5.34 -1.37 -6.99
C ILE A 77 -6.37 -2.44 -7.33
N LYS A 78 -6.20 -3.16 -8.45
CA LYS A 78 -7.08 -4.27 -8.84
C LYS A 78 -7.10 -5.35 -7.77
N MET A 79 -5.93 -5.79 -7.27
CA MET A 79 -5.86 -6.76 -6.17
C MET A 79 -6.58 -6.23 -4.93
N ALA A 80 -6.38 -4.97 -4.55
CA ALA A 80 -7.07 -4.38 -3.41
C ALA A 80 -8.59 -4.44 -3.57
N LYS A 81 -9.13 -4.13 -4.76
CA LYS A 81 -10.55 -4.23 -5.07
C LYS A 81 -11.09 -5.66 -4.95
N GLU A 82 -10.33 -6.64 -5.41
CA GLU A 82 -10.72 -8.07 -5.38
C GLU A 82 -10.80 -8.62 -3.95
N ILE A 83 -9.85 -8.22 -3.07
CA ILE A 83 -9.73 -8.78 -1.72
C ILE A 83 -10.38 -7.91 -0.64
N ARG A 84 -10.90 -6.75 -0.99
CA ARG A 84 -11.30 -5.73 0.00
C ARG A 84 -12.36 -6.21 1.00
N GLY A 85 -13.32 -7.05 0.60
CA GLY A 85 -14.46 -7.40 1.45
C GLY A 85 -15.20 -6.14 1.91
N SER A 86 -15.26 -5.93 3.22
CA SER A 86 -15.81 -4.71 3.86
C SER A 86 -14.83 -3.54 3.95
N ASN A 87 -13.56 -3.70 3.52
CA ASN A 87 -12.60 -2.62 3.51
C ASN A 87 -12.91 -1.64 2.39
N ASP A 88 -12.87 -0.36 2.68
CA ASP A 88 -13.26 0.70 1.75
C ASP A 88 -12.16 1.75 1.52
N ALA A 89 -11.01 1.61 2.17
CA ALA A 89 -9.91 2.55 2.08
C ALA A 89 -8.57 1.87 1.81
N LEU A 90 -7.80 2.45 0.90
CA LEU A 90 -6.43 2.09 0.59
C LEU A 90 -5.52 3.29 0.84
N LEU A 91 -4.60 3.18 1.78
CA LEU A 91 -3.66 4.24 2.16
C LEU A 91 -2.26 3.89 1.66
N ILE A 92 -1.60 4.87 1.11
CA ILE A 92 -0.20 4.80 0.66
C ILE A 92 0.57 5.93 1.34
N ASN A 93 1.59 5.58 2.10
CA ASN A 93 2.46 6.54 2.75
C ASN A 93 3.75 6.74 1.94
N GLY A 94 4.26 7.97 1.92
CA GLY A 94 5.50 8.30 1.25
C GLY A 94 6.34 9.33 2.02
N GLY A 95 7.61 9.47 1.62
CA GLY A 95 8.57 10.33 2.30
C GLY A 95 8.77 9.92 3.76
N ARG A 96 8.74 10.86 4.69
CA ARG A 96 8.92 10.59 6.13
C ARG A 96 7.80 9.77 6.77
N ARG A 97 6.65 9.62 6.10
CA ARG A 97 5.54 8.79 6.59
C ARG A 97 5.69 7.31 6.21
N GLN A 98 6.66 6.98 5.37
CA GLN A 98 6.93 5.61 4.96
C GLN A 98 7.90 4.94 5.93
N ASP A 99 7.41 4.00 6.72
CA ASP A 99 8.20 3.31 7.76
C ASP A 99 9.19 2.28 7.20
N VAL A 100 8.90 1.70 6.05
CA VAL A 100 9.68 0.63 5.43
C VAL A 100 10.09 1.04 4.02
N MET A 101 11.37 0.83 3.65
CA MET A 101 11.93 1.16 2.34
C MET A 101 11.52 0.13 1.26
N GLN A 102 10.25 -0.17 1.21
CA GLN A 102 9.55 -0.93 0.18
C GLN A 102 8.16 -0.35 0.01
N ALA A 103 7.74 -0.08 -1.22
CA ALA A 103 6.38 0.38 -1.51
C ALA A 103 5.38 -0.62 -0.94
N HIS A 104 4.43 -0.14 -0.15
CA HIS A 104 3.37 -0.96 0.45
C HIS A 104 2.09 -0.14 0.59
N PHE A 105 0.99 -0.84 0.57
CA PHE A 105 -0.36 -0.29 0.55
C PHE A 105 -1.13 -0.87 1.72
N HIS A 106 -1.83 -0.02 2.46
CA HIS A 106 -2.64 -0.38 3.61
C HIS A 106 -4.12 -0.40 3.21
N LEU A 107 -4.72 -1.57 3.12
CA LEU A 107 -6.15 -1.74 2.87
C LEU A 107 -6.86 -1.99 4.20
N PHE A 108 -7.90 -1.22 4.51
CA PHE A 108 -8.61 -1.30 5.79
C PHE A 108 -10.04 -0.77 5.69
N ALA A 109 -10.86 -1.04 6.70
CA ALA A 109 -12.15 -0.41 6.87
C ALA A 109 -11.93 0.98 7.50
N ALA A 110 -12.20 2.04 6.75
CA ALA A 110 -12.11 3.39 7.28
C ALA A 110 -13.27 3.65 8.23
N SER A 111 -12.96 4.12 9.43
CA SER A 111 -13.98 4.75 10.28
C SER A 111 -14.41 6.06 9.63
N SER A 112 -15.65 6.47 9.85
CA SER A 112 -16.24 7.73 9.35
C SER A 112 -15.48 9.02 9.71
N ASN A 113 -14.40 8.92 10.48
CA ASN A 113 -13.60 10.03 11.00
C ASN A 113 -12.38 10.41 10.11
N PHE A 114 -12.23 9.81 8.94
CA PHE A 114 -11.34 10.39 7.94
C PHE A 114 -12.05 11.60 7.32
N GLU A 115 -11.80 12.79 7.88
CA GLU A 115 -12.28 14.05 7.31
C GLU A 115 -11.77 14.18 5.88
N ASP A 116 -12.68 14.45 4.97
CA ASP A 116 -12.44 14.66 3.55
C ASP A 116 -11.55 15.89 3.35
N ARG A 117 -10.26 15.68 3.15
CA ARG A 117 -9.31 16.73 2.86
C ARG A 117 -8.98 16.69 1.36
N LYS A 118 -9.58 17.60 0.59
CA LYS A 118 -9.36 17.87 -0.84
C LYS A 118 -9.53 16.67 -1.79
N GLU A 119 -10.65 16.71 -2.48
CA GLU A 119 -10.99 15.87 -3.61
C GLU A 119 -10.17 16.28 -4.85
N GLU A 120 -9.32 15.40 -5.38
CA GLU A 120 -8.84 15.52 -6.76
C GLU A 120 -9.62 14.53 -7.63
N LYS A 121 -10.52 15.05 -8.47
CA LYS A 121 -11.51 14.26 -9.23
C LYS A 121 -10.95 13.29 -10.26
N ASP A 122 -9.75 13.50 -10.78
CA ASP A 122 -9.21 12.78 -11.93
C ASP A 122 -7.90 12.02 -11.62
N PHE A 123 -7.88 11.32 -10.49
CA PHE A 123 -6.68 10.63 -10.02
C PHE A 123 -6.13 9.58 -11.01
N PHE A 124 -6.98 8.95 -11.82
CA PHE A 124 -6.57 7.89 -12.76
C PHE A 124 -6.31 8.39 -14.17
N GLU A 125 -6.95 9.46 -14.61
CA GLU A 125 -6.69 10.06 -15.92
C GLU A 125 -5.46 10.97 -15.92
N SER A 126 -5.14 11.54 -14.76
CA SER A 126 -3.99 12.44 -14.58
C SER A 126 -3.10 12.10 -13.40
N PHE A 127 -2.87 10.80 -13.13
CA PHE A 127 -2.02 10.34 -12.02
C PHE A 127 -0.59 10.91 -12.12
N ASN A 128 -0.45 12.18 -11.83
CA ASN A 128 0.82 12.88 -11.83
C ASN A 128 1.47 12.79 -10.44
N ILE A 129 1.94 11.56 -10.10
CA ILE A 129 2.74 11.32 -8.89
C ILE A 129 3.95 12.27 -8.83
N SER A 130 4.39 12.81 -9.96
CA SER A 130 5.57 13.67 -10.00
C SER A 130 5.45 14.90 -9.10
N LYS A 131 4.24 15.43 -8.93
CA LYS A 131 3.97 16.54 -8.00
C LYS A 131 4.21 16.19 -6.53
N LEU A 132 4.16 14.91 -6.16
CA LEU A 132 4.38 14.45 -4.79
C LEU A 132 5.85 14.12 -4.51
N LYS A 133 6.68 13.93 -5.54
CA LYS A 133 8.11 13.61 -5.37
C LYS A 133 8.87 14.68 -4.60
N SER A 134 8.43 15.93 -4.68
CA SER A 134 9.04 17.05 -3.97
C SER A 134 8.58 17.17 -2.51
N LYS A 135 7.58 16.42 -2.08
CA LYS A 135 7.07 16.48 -0.71
C LYS A 135 7.88 15.59 0.23
N GLU A 136 8.33 16.16 1.35
CA GLU A 136 9.05 15.41 2.38
C GLU A 136 8.22 14.31 3.04
N ALA A 137 6.92 14.50 3.13
CA ALA A 137 5.96 13.56 3.69
C ALA A 137 4.61 13.72 2.99
N PHE A 138 3.99 12.62 2.63
CA PHE A 138 2.64 12.60 2.05
C PHE A 138 1.93 11.29 2.35
N SER A 139 0.62 11.31 2.22
CA SER A 139 -0.22 10.12 2.18
C SER A 139 -1.23 10.26 1.04
N ILE A 140 -1.51 9.17 0.36
CA ILE A 140 -2.54 9.06 -0.67
C ILE A 140 -3.59 8.13 -0.10
N LEU A 141 -4.82 8.61 0.05
CA LEU A 141 -5.97 7.82 0.48
C LEU A 141 -6.88 7.59 -0.72
N ILE A 142 -7.13 6.35 -1.07
CA ILE A 142 -8.04 5.93 -2.13
C ILE A 142 -9.26 5.30 -1.49
N ARG A 143 -10.45 5.82 -1.77
CA ARG A 143 -11.72 5.27 -1.30
C ARG A 143 -12.36 4.40 -2.37
N PHE A 144 -12.86 3.23 -1.97
CA PHE A 144 -13.62 2.33 -2.81
C PHE A 144 -15.10 2.50 -2.53
N GLY A 145 -15.84 3.13 -3.44
CA GLY A 145 -17.29 3.21 -3.37
C GLY A 145 -17.99 1.95 -3.87
N GLU A 146 -19.32 1.93 -3.84
CA GLU A 146 -20.15 0.81 -4.30
C GLU A 146 -19.92 0.48 -5.78
N ASN A 147 -19.72 1.50 -6.61
CA ASN A 147 -19.47 1.38 -8.05
C ASN A 147 -17.99 1.27 -8.43
N GLY A 148 -17.09 1.05 -7.47
CA GLY A 148 -15.67 0.93 -7.69
C GLY A 148 -14.86 2.05 -7.05
N LEU A 149 -13.79 2.44 -7.70
CA LEU A 149 -12.89 3.48 -7.22
C LEU A 149 -13.54 4.86 -7.41
N GLN A 150 -13.59 5.66 -6.37
CA GLN A 150 -14.28 6.94 -6.45
C GLN A 150 -13.40 8.16 -6.19
N THR A 151 -12.47 8.09 -5.25
CA THR A 151 -11.78 9.32 -4.82
C THR A 151 -10.40 9.04 -4.28
N ALA A 152 -9.45 9.89 -4.60
CA ALA A 152 -8.13 9.90 -3.98
C ALA A 152 -7.91 11.23 -3.27
N TYR A 153 -7.41 11.16 -2.05
CA TYR A 153 -7.12 12.31 -1.21
C TYR A 153 -5.61 12.38 -0.94
N PHE A 154 -5.07 13.59 -0.96
CA PHE A 154 -3.69 13.84 -0.55
C PHE A 154 -3.69 14.50 0.83
N ILE A 155 -2.98 13.89 1.77
CA ILE A 155 -2.89 14.34 3.15
C ILE A 155 -1.46 14.73 3.48
#